data_3159515ebae70493fca9fe48e474653f
#
_entry.id   3159515ebae70493fca9fe48e474653f
#
_cell.length_a   1.000
_cell.length_b   1.000
_cell.length_c   1.000
_cell.angle_alpha   90.00
_cell.angle_beta   90.00
_cell.angle_gamma   90.00
#
_symmetry.space_group_name_H-M   'P 1'
#
loop_
_entity.id
_entity.type
_entity.pdbx_description
1 polymer ?
#
loop_
_entity_poly.entity_id
_entity_poly.type
_entity_poly.pdbx_seq_one_letter_code
_entity_poly.pdbx_strand_id
1 'polypeptide(L)'
;MTLAAAVLAGDRLALARLLSQIENGLPEGLTALNEVFPYTGRAHLIGVTGAPGTGKSSLVNQLAHYYRHPDPGSLPRSVAVVAVDPSSPFTGGAILGDRVRMRDLSGDAGVFIRS
;
A
#
# COMPACT_ATOMS: atom_id res chain seq x y z
N MET A 1 -16.75 -7.54 15.67
CA MET A 1 -15.37 -7.86 15.23
C MET A 1 -14.47 -6.69 15.56
N THR A 2 -13.33 -6.96 16.19
CA THR A 2 -12.36 -5.92 16.51
C THR A 2 -11.69 -5.38 15.23
N LEU A 3 -11.11 -4.19 15.35
CA LEU A 3 -10.38 -3.60 14.22
C LEU A 3 -9.24 -4.53 13.76
N ALA A 4 -8.48 -5.07 14.71
CA ALA A 4 -7.39 -6.00 14.38
C ALA A 4 -7.91 -7.25 13.66
N ALA A 5 -9.01 -7.83 14.14
CA ALA A 5 -9.60 -9.02 13.52
C ALA A 5 -10.08 -8.72 12.09
N ALA A 6 -10.66 -7.55 11.86
CA ALA A 6 -11.10 -7.16 10.54
C ALA A 6 -9.92 -6.99 9.57
N VAL A 7 -8.82 -6.39 10.04
CA VAL A 7 -7.59 -6.24 9.25
C VAL A 7 -7.04 -7.62 8.88
N LEU A 8 -6.97 -8.53 9.85
CA LEU A 8 -6.46 -9.88 9.61
C LEU A 8 -7.36 -10.68 8.67
N ALA A 9 -8.64 -10.35 8.63
CA ALA A 9 -9.59 -10.97 7.71
C ALA A 9 -9.50 -10.42 6.28
N GLY A 10 -8.67 -9.41 6.04
CA GLY A 10 -8.46 -8.84 4.72
C GLY A 10 -9.38 -7.67 4.38
N ASP A 11 -10.03 -7.07 5.36
CA ASP A 11 -10.90 -5.91 5.15
C ASP A 11 -10.07 -4.66 4.88
N ARG A 12 -10.13 -4.14 3.66
CA ARG A 12 -9.34 -2.98 3.23
C ARG A 12 -9.74 -1.71 3.96
N LEU A 13 -11.02 -1.54 4.23
CA LEU A 13 -11.49 -0.36 4.96
C LEU A 13 -10.95 -0.38 6.40
N ALA A 14 -10.95 -1.55 7.03
CA ALA A 14 -10.37 -1.71 8.36
C ALA A 14 -8.88 -1.39 8.36
N LEU A 15 -8.15 -1.81 7.34
CA LEU A 15 -6.73 -1.48 7.20
C LEU A 15 -6.52 0.02 7.08
N ALA A 16 -7.31 0.70 6.25
CA ALA A 16 -7.23 2.14 6.11
C ALA A 16 -7.52 2.86 7.42
N ARG A 17 -8.52 2.40 8.17
CA ARG A 17 -8.84 2.96 9.49
C ARG A 17 -7.72 2.75 10.49
N LEU A 18 -7.14 1.56 10.51
CA LEU A 18 -6.02 1.27 11.40
C LEU A 18 -4.84 2.20 11.12
N LEU A 19 -4.48 2.37 9.86
CA LEU A 19 -3.39 3.25 9.47
C LEU A 19 -3.66 4.70 9.87
N SER A 20 -4.88 5.18 9.67
CA SER A 20 -5.26 6.54 10.08
C SER A 20 -5.17 6.72 11.59
N GLN A 21 -5.63 5.73 12.35
CA GLN A 21 -5.57 5.81 13.82
C GLN A 21 -4.13 5.79 14.33
N ILE A 22 -3.26 5.00 13.71
CA ILE A 22 -1.84 4.98 14.06
C ILE A 22 -1.19 6.33 13.77
N GLU A 23 -1.45 6.90 12.60
CA GLU A 23 -0.91 8.20 12.22
C GLU A 23 -1.35 9.30 13.19
N ASN A 24 -2.57 9.20 13.69
CA ASN A 24 -3.13 10.18 14.62
C ASN A 24 -2.80 9.86 16.08
N GLY A 25 -2.06 8.80 16.35
CA GLY A 25 -1.64 8.43 17.69
C GLY A 25 -2.77 8.00 18.62
N LEU A 26 -3.87 7.51 18.06
CA LEU A 26 -5.03 7.10 18.84
C LEU A 26 -4.77 5.78 19.58
N PRO A 27 -5.18 5.67 20.85
CA PRO A 27 -4.92 4.46 21.64
C PRO A 27 -5.49 3.18 21.02
N GLU A 28 -6.68 3.27 20.42
CA GLU A 28 -7.32 2.12 19.77
C GLU A 28 -6.47 1.60 18.61
N GLY A 29 -5.88 2.50 17.82
CA GLY A 29 -4.99 2.13 16.74
C GLY A 29 -3.73 1.45 17.22
N LEU A 30 -3.15 1.96 18.29
CA LEU A 30 -1.94 1.37 18.88
C LEU A 30 -2.23 -0.01 19.45
N THR A 31 -3.38 -0.19 20.11
CA THR A 31 -3.81 -1.49 20.62
C THR A 31 -3.99 -2.49 19.47
N ALA A 32 -4.66 -2.08 18.40
CA ALA A 32 -4.86 -2.94 17.24
C ALA A 32 -3.52 -3.28 16.55
N LEU A 33 -2.60 -2.33 16.49
CA LEU A 33 -1.26 -2.58 15.93
C LEU A 33 -0.53 -3.67 16.72
N ASN A 34 -0.60 -3.63 18.05
CA ASN A 34 0.01 -4.65 18.87
C ASN A 34 -0.62 -6.03 18.63
N GLU A 35 -1.92 -6.07 18.39
CA GLU A 35 -2.62 -7.33 18.11
C GLU A 35 -2.26 -7.92 16.74
N VAL A 36 -2.03 -7.09 15.72
CA VAL A 36 -1.66 -7.59 14.38
C VAL A 36 -0.15 -7.85 14.24
N PHE A 37 0.66 -7.28 15.10
CA PHE A 37 2.12 -7.37 15.00
C PHE A 37 2.65 -8.80 14.86
N PRO A 38 2.17 -9.79 15.63
CA PRO A 38 2.66 -11.17 15.52
C PRO A 38 2.46 -11.79 14.12
N TYR A 39 1.55 -11.23 13.33
CA TYR A 39 1.24 -11.74 12.00
C TYR A 39 2.00 -11.02 10.89
N THR A 40 2.86 -10.08 11.25
CA THR A 40 3.69 -9.33 10.30
C THR A 40 5.00 -10.06 9.99
N GLY A 41 5.77 -9.50 9.07
CA GLY A 41 7.08 -10.05 8.73
C GLY A 41 7.08 -11.03 7.57
N ARG A 42 5.94 -11.28 6.96
CA ARG A 42 5.82 -12.20 5.81
C ARG A 42 5.97 -11.50 4.47
N ALA A 43 5.71 -10.20 4.43
CA ALA A 43 5.76 -9.45 3.19
C ALA A 43 7.20 -9.22 2.74
N HIS A 44 7.41 -9.25 1.44
CA HIS A 44 8.65 -8.81 0.85
C HIS A 44 8.60 -7.29 0.71
N LEU A 45 9.49 -6.60 1.42
CA LEU A 45 9.53 -5.14 1.41
C LEU A 45 10.52 -4.65 0.37
N ILE A 46 10.06 -3.77 -0.50
CA ILE A 46 10.90 -3.15 -1.53
C ILE A 46 10.89 -1.65 -1.30
N GLY A 47 12.06 -1.07 -1.05
CA GLY A 47 12.20 0.37 -0.94
C GLY A 47 12.61 0.95 -2.29
N VAL A 48 11.85 1.96 -2.74
CA VAL A 48 12.16 2.68 -3.97
C VAL A 48 12.41 4.13 -3.60
N THR A 49 13.62 4.59 -3.89
CA THR A 49 14.04 5.95 -3.55
C THR A 49 14.71 6.60 -4.77
N GLY A 50 14.73 7.91 -4.78
CA GLY A 50 15.33 8.67 -5.85
C GLY A 50 14.76 10.08 -5.91
N ALA A 51 15.45 10.95 -6.62
CA ALA A 51 15.00 12.32 -6.83
C ALA A 51 13.72 12.37 -7.67
N PRO A 52 12.90 13.42 -7.55
CA PRO A 52 11.76 13.61 -8.44
C PRO A 52 12.20 13.59 -9.92
N GLY A 53 11.37 12.97 -10.76
CA GLY A 53 11.65 12.92 -12.18
C GLY A 53 12.62 11.83 -12.63
N THR A 54 13.05 10.95 -11.73
CA THR A 54 13.98 9.85 -12.08
C THR A 54 13.27 8.59 -12.54
N GLY A 55 11.94 8.60 -12.60
CA GLY A 55 11.17 7.44 -13.05
C GLY A 55 10.79 6.46 -11.97
N LYS A 56 10.96 6.82 -10.69
CA LYS A 56 10.63 5.90 -9.58
C LYS A 56 9.16 5.52 -9.54
N SER A 57 8.26 6.45 -9.87
CA SER A 57 6.82 6.15 -9.92
C SER A 57 6.49 5.17 -11.03
N SER A 58 7.14 5.30 -12.18
CA SER A 58 6.98 4.36 -13.29
C SER A 58 7.49 2.98 -12.91
N LEU A 59 8.62 2.91 -12.20
CA LEU A 59 9.15 1.64 -11.71
C LEU A 59 8.20 0.98 -10.73
N VAL A 60 7.66 1.74 -9.77
CA VAL A 60 6.71 1.20 -8.80
C VAL A 60 5.47 0.65 -9.51
N ASN A 61 4.97 1.38 -10.49
CA ASN A 61 3.81 0.94 -11.26
C ASN A 61 4.12 -0.38 -12.00
N GLN A 62 5.28 -0.48 -12.63
CA GLN A 62 5.69 -1.68 -13.34
C GLN A 62 5.88 -2.87 -12.41
N LEU A 63 6.49 -2.66 -11.24
CA LEU A 63 6.66 -3.71 -10.24
C LEU A 63 5.32 -4.23 -9.75
N ALA A 64 4.40 -3.32 -9.42
CA ALA A 64 3.08 -3.71 -8.95
C ALA A 64 2.33 -4.51 -10.03
N HIS A 65 2.40 -4.05 -11.27
CA HIS A 65 1.78 -4.76 -12.38
C HIS A 65 2.37 -6.16 -12.56
N TYR A 66 3.69 -6.29 -12.47
CA TYR A 66 4.37 -7.58 -12.59
C TYR A 66 3.91 -8.57 -11.50
N TYR A 67 3.80 -8.11 -10.25
CA TYR A 67 3.37 -8.99 -9.17
C TYR A 67 1.88 -9.36 -9.25
N ARG A 68 1.06 -8.47 -9.81
CA ARG A 68 -0.36 -8.74 -9.99
C ARG A 68 -0.66 -9.61 -11.21
N HIS A 69 0.20 -9.54 -12.24
CA HIS A 69 0.03 -10.27 -13.49
C HIS A 69 1.33 -10.99 -13.84
N PRO A 70 1.71 -12.00 -13.04
CA PRO A 70 2.97 -12.71 -13.26
C PRO A 70 2.89 -13.63 -14.50
N ASP A 71 4.03 -14.22 -14.82
CA ASP A 71 4.11 -15.19 -15.91
C ASP A 71 3.16 -16.37 -15.71
N PRO A 72 2.73 -17.04 -16.79
CA PRO A 72 1.90 -18.24 -16.68
C PRO A 72 2.51 -19.27 -15.74
N GLY A 73 1.69 -19.82 -14.86
CA GLY A 73 2.12 -20.79 -13.87
C GLY A 73 2.48 -20.21 -12.51
N SER A 74 2.60 -18.88 -12.41
CA SER A 74 2.80 -18.20 -11.14
C SER A 74 1.49 -17.62 -10.64
N LEU A 75 1.34 -17.54 -9.31
CA LEU A 75 0.13 -16.96 -8.70
C LEU A 75 0.27 -15.45 -8.53
N PRO A 76 -0.80 -14.70 -8.80
CA PRO A 76 -0.81 -13.26 -8.50
C PRO A 76 -0.58 -13.01 -7.01
N ARG A 77 0.14 -11.93 -6.71
CA ARG A 77 0.44 -11.53 -5.34
C ARG A 77 -0.30 -10.25 -4.99
N SER A 78 -0.69 -10.12 -3.73
CA SER A 78 -1.22 -8.86 -3.21
C SER A 78 -0.08 -7.85 -3.09
N VAL A 79 -0.36 -6.60 -3.44
CA VAL A 79 0.64 -5.53 -3.44
C VAL A 79 0.12 -4.35 -2.64
N ALA A 80 0.96 -3.79 -1.79
CA ALA A 80 0.68 -2.53 -1.13
C ALA A 80 1.74 -1.51 -1.53
N VAL A 81 1.30 -0.32 -1.90
CA VAL A 81 2.18 0.80 -2.22
C VAL A 81 2.00 1.85 -1.13
N VAL A 82 3.09 2.16 -0.42
CA VAL A 82 3.07 3.17 0.64
C VAL A 82 4.04 4.28 0.26
N ALA A 83 3.51 5.47 0.06
CA ALA A 83 4.32 6.65 -0.25
C ALA A 83 4.58 7.42 1.04
N VAL A 84 5.85 7.65 1.33
CA VAL A 84 6.28 8.27 2.59
C VAL A 84 6.70 9.72 2.37
N ASP A 85 7.28 10.02 1.20
CA ASP A 85 7.79 11.33 0.87
C ASP A 85 6.65 12.28 0.48
N PRO A 86 6.49 13.44 1.15
CA PRO A 86 5.47 14.42 0.77
C PRO A 86 5.59 14.92 -0.67
N SER A 87 6.75 14.87 -1.26
CA SER A 87 6.96 15.22 -2.67
C SER A 87 6.68 14.07 -3.62
N SER A 88 6.28 12.91 -3.09
CA SER A 88 5.96 11.74 -3.90
C SER A 88 4.74 12.00 -4.78
N PRO A 89 4.72 11.50 -6.02
CA PRO A 89 3.54 11.61 -6.88
C PRO A 89 2.31 10.86 -6.35
N PHE A 90 2.46 10.09 -5.27
CA PHE A 90 1.34 9.39 -4.63
C PHE A 90 0.66 10.22 -3.55
N THR A 91 1.21 11.40 -3.17
CA THR A 91 0.58 12.27 -2.19
C THR A 91 -0.47 13.17 -2.85
N GLY A 92 -1.42 13.65 -2.06
CA GLY A 92 -2.49 14.50 -2.55
C GLY A 92 -1.98 15.72 -3.28
N GLY A 93 -2.62 16.12 -4.35
CA GLY A 93 -2.20 17.22 -5.21
C GLY A 93 -1.02 16.87 -6.09
N ALA A 94 -0.48 15.70 -5.95
CA ALA A 94 0.63 15.23 -6.74
C ALA A 94 0.24 15.12 -8.21
N ILE A 95 1.24 15.08 -9.01
CA ILE A 95 1.20 15.12 -10.47
C ILE A 95 0.05 14.27 -11.03
N LEU A 96 -0.88 14.93 -11.69
CA LEU A 96 -2.08 14.31 -12.26
C LEU A 96 -1.74 13.13 -13.20
N GLY A 97 -0.66 13.26 -13.94
CA GLY A 97 -0.22 12.21 -14.86
C GLY A 97 0.11 10.90 -14.16
N ASP A 98 0.72 10.96 -12.97
CA ASP A 98 1.03 9.76 -12.21
C ASP A 98 -0.22 9.09 -11.67
N ARG A 99 -1.21 9.87 -11.23
CA ARG A 99 -2.49 9.33 -10.81
C ARG A 99 -3.22 8.64 -11.95
N VAL A 100 -3.14 9.20 -13.16
CA VAL A 100 -3.74 8.58 -14.35
C VAL A 100 -3.06 7.24 -14.63
N ARG A 101 -1.72 7.18 -14.54
CA ARG A 101 -0.98 5.94 -14.74
C ARG A 101 -1.30 4.88 -13.68
N MET A 102 -1.61 5.30 -12.46
CA MET A 102 -1.94 4.40 -11.35
C MET A 102 -3.40 3.98 -11.35
N ARG A 103 -4.20 4.47 -12.29
CA ARG A 103 -5.64 4.20 -12.31
C ARG A 103 -5.94 2.70 -12.41
N ASP A 104 -5.20 1.98 -13.23
CA ASP A 104 -5.38 0.54 -13.38
C ASP A 104 -5.08 -0.21 -12.08
N LEU A 105 -4.04 0.21 -11.38
CA LEU A 105 -3.67 -0.39 -10.09
C LEU A 105 -4.71 -0.07 -9.01
N SER A 106 -5.19 1.17 -8.95
CA SER A 106 -6.17 1.56 -7.94
C SER A 106 -7.50 0.83 -8.09
N GLY A 107 -7.82 0.36 -9.30
CA GLY A 107 -9.02 -0.44 -9.55
C GLY A 107 -8.85 -1.93 -9.27
N ASP A 108 -7.64 -2.38 -8.97
CA ASP A 108 -7.35 -3.79 -8.71
C ASP A 108 -7.55 -4.10 -7.23
N ALA A 109 -8.43 -5.07 -6.93
CA ALA A 109 -8.72 -5.47 -5.55
C ALA A 109 -7.49 -6.05 -4.83
N GLY A 110 -6.48 -6.50 -5.55
CA GLY A 110 -5.24 -7.02 -4.97
C GLY A 110 -4.19 -5.95 -4.72
N VAL A 111 -4.50 -4.67 -4.93
CA VAL A 111 -3.58 -3.56 -4.73
C VAL A 111 -4.15 -2.58 -3.71
N PHE A 112 -3.34 -2.22 -2.73
CA PHE A 112 -3.67 -1.20 -1.73
C PHE A 112 -2.66 -0.06 -1.87
N ILE A 113 -3.15 1.17 -1.99
CA ILE A 113 -2.29 2.36 -2.15
C ILE A 113 -2.61 3.36 -1.06
N ARG A 114 -1.56 3.84 -0.40
CA ARG A 114 -1.68 4.88 0.63
C ARG A 114 -0.48 5.81 0.58
N SER A 115 -0.75 7.08 0.76
CA SER A 115 0.29 8.10 0.89
C SER A 115 0.30 8.74 2.28
#